data_95f0e38de84be4131cea63ff97094188
#
_entry.id   95f0e38de84be4131cea63ff97094188
#
_cell.length_a   1.000
_cell.length_b   1.000
_cell.length_c   1.000
_cell.angle_alpha   90.00
_cell.angle_beta   90.00
_cell.angle_gamma   90.00
#
_symmetry.space_group_name_H-M   'P 1'
#
loop_
_entity.id
_entity.type
_entity.pdbx_description
1 polymer ?
#
loop_
_entity_poly.entity_id
_entity_poly.type
_entity_poly.pdbx_seq_one_letter_code
_entity_poly.pdbx_strand_id
1 'polypeptide(L)'
;GSAHSPSSKNGCTILVKLNQFDARDLTQVRINTLETEWLPGIGGLQVMPLHEFEHEHVALVKWPVGERFQPHRHFGGEEIFVLSGTFKDEHGEYPKHTWMRSPHMSEHFPYVEEETVILVKTGHLPLD
;
A
#
# COMPACT_ATOMS: atom_id res chain seq x y z
N GLY A 1 -24.04 -0.10 5.85
CA GLY A 1 -23.20 -0.77 4.87
C GLY A 1 -23.54 -0.39 3.44
N SER A 2 -22.52 -0.34 2.59
CA SER A 2 -22.72 -0.18 1.15
C SER A 2 -23.04 -1.53 0.50
N ALA A 3 -23.77 -1.49 -0.60
CA ALA A 3 -24.11 -2.69 -1.37
C ALA A 3 -23.69 -2.49 -2.83
N HIS A 4 -23.30 -3.57 -3.48
CA HIS A 4 -22.93 -3.56 -4.90
C HIS A 4 -23.16 -4.94 -5.52
N SER A 5 -23.19 -4.99 -6.84
CA SER A 5 -23.33 -6.22 -7.60
C SER A 5 -22.14 -6.34 -8.55
N PRO A 6 -21.04 -6.93 -8.10
CA PRO A 6 -19.84 -7.04 -8.93
C PRO A 6 -20.03 -8.04 -10.08
N SER A 7 -19.39 -7.74 -11.20
CA SER A 7 -19.40 -8.63 -12.37
C SER A 7 -18.08 -8.52 -13.13
N SER A 8 -17.76 -9.55 -13.89
CA SER A 8 -16.60 -9.56 -14.77
C SER A 8 -16.92 -10.37 -16.02
N LYS A 9 -16.67 -9.79 -17.19
CA LYS A 9 -16.96 -10.45 -18.47
C LYS A 9 -16.03 -11.63 -18.75
N ASN A 10 -14.73 -11.47 -18.44
CA ASN A 10 -13.70 -12.45 -18.78
C ASN A 10 -12.96 -13.00 -17.56
N GLY A 11 -13.52 -12.82 -16.37
CA GLY A 11 -12.84 -13.12 -15.11
C GLY A 11 -11.91 -11.99 -14.69
N CYS A 12 -11.60 -11.92 -13.41
CA CYS A 12 -10.62 -10.96 -12.86
C CYS A 12 -10.09 -11.49 -11.52
N THR A 13 -8.96 -10.93 -11.11
CA THR A 13 -8.40 -11.16 -9.78
C THR A 13 -8.48 -9.85 -9.00
N ILE A 14 -8.95 -9.92 -7.78
CA ILE A 14 -9.06 -8.75 -6.91
C ILE A 14 -8.32 -9.00 -5.59
N LEU A 15 -7.74 -7.95 -5.04
CA LEU A 15 -7.33 -7.90 -3.65
C LEU A 15 -8.49 -7.27 -2.87
N VAL A 16 -9.01 -7.97 -1.87
CA VAL A 16 -10.13 -7.48 -1.08
C VAL A 16 -9.83 -7.55 0.40
N LYS A 17 -10.20 -6.51 1.12
CA LYS A 17 -10.19 -6.47 2.57
C LYS A 17 -11.55 -5.97 3.06
N LEU A 18 -12.21 -6.77 3.89
CA LEU A 18 -13.55 -6.47 4.41
C LEU A 18 -13.49 -5.97 5.85
N ASN A 19 -14.49 -5.20 6.25
CA ASN A 19 -14.65 -4.67 7.62
C ASN A 19 -13.43 -3.85 8.09
N GLN A 20 -12.79 -3.14 7.15
CA GLN A 20 -11.55 -2.41 7.43
C GLN A 20 -11.77 -0.93 7.77
N PHE A 21 -12.93 -0.39 7.44
CA PHE A 21 -13.17 1.06 7.58
C PHE A 21 -13.64 1.42 8.99
N ASP A 22 -13.19 2.58 9.47
CA ASP A 22 -13.80 3.23 10.62
C ASP A 22 -15.27 3.50 10.31
N ALA A 23 -16.14 3.31 11.29
CA ALA A 23 -17.58 3.51 11.13
C ALA A 23 -17.97 4.93 10.71
N ARG A 24 -17.09 5.90 10.94
CA ARG A 24 -17.27 7.31 10.55
C ARG A 24 -16.81 7.60 9.14
N ASP A 25 -16.00 6.73 8.53
CA ASP A 25 -15.50 6.91 7.17
C ASP A 25 -16.49 6.32 6.17
N LEU A 26 -17.38 7.16 5.69
CA LEU A 26 -18.42 6.80 4.73
C LEU A 26 -18.05 7.17 3.29
N THR A 27 -16.82 7.57 3.05
CA THR A 27 -16.37 8.03 1.74
C THR A 27 -16.25 6.87 0.77
N GLN A 28 -16.87 7.01 -0.40
CA GLN A 28 -16.67 6.07 -1.52
C GLN A 28 -15.63 6.62 -2.48
N VAL A 29 -14.65 5.80 -2.84
CA VAL A 29 -13.56 6.18 -3.75
C VAL A 29 -13.47 5.15 -4.88
N ARG A 30 -13.32 5.65 -6.12
CA ARG A 30 -13.07 4.81 -7.30
C ARG A 30 -11.99 5.50 -8.13
N ILE A 31 -10.82 4.89 -8.22
CA ILE A 31 -9.65 5.46 -8.91
C ILE A 31 -9.12 4.44 -9.90
N ASN A 32 -9.05 4.83 -11.17
CA ASN A 32 -8.27 4.09 -12.17
C ASN A 32 -6.81 4.54 -12.06
N THR A 33 -5.99 3.69 -11.49
CA THR A 33 -4.59 4.02 -11.22
C THR A 33 -3.73 4.13 -12.48
N LEU A 34 -4.19 3.58 -13.61
CA LEU A 34 -3.50 3.73 -14.90
C LEU A 34 -3.73 5.11 -15.53
N GLU A 35 -4.76 5.85 -15.07
CA GLU A 35 -5.13 7.17 -15.57
C GLU A 35 -4.87 8.29 -14.55
N THR A 36 -4.21 7.97 -13.44
CA THR A 36 -3.97 8.90 -12.34
C THR A 36 -2.49 9.30 -12.30
N GLU A 37 -2.25 10.59 -12.05
CA GLU A 37 -0.90 11.14 -12.01
C GLU A 37 -0.12 10.68 -10.78
N TRP A 38 1.16 10.41 -10.97
CA TRP A 38 2.12 10.18 -9.91
C TRP A 38 2.67 11.50 -9.39
N LEU A 39 2.77 11.65 -8.07
CA LEU A 39 3.30 12.82 -7.40
C LEU A 39 4.69 12.52 -6.84
N PRO A 40 5.59 13.53 -6.71
CA PRO A 40 6.87 13.33 -6.04
C PRO A 40 6.67 12.90 -4.58
N GLY A 41 7.46 11.91 -4.14
CA GLY A 41 7.53 11.45 -2.77
C GLY A 41 8.89 11.78 -2.13
N ILE A 42 9.20 11.10 -1.03
CA ILE A 42 10.48 11.22 -0.35
C ILE A 42 11.56 10.52 -1.20
N GLY A 43 12.76 11.10 -1.28
CA GLY A 43 13.85 10.54 -2.09
C GLY A 43 13.47 10.44 -3.55
N GLY A 44 13.70 9.30 -4.18
CA GLY A 44 13.32 9.04 -5.56
C GLY A 44 11.92 8.46 -5.73
N LEU A 45 11.14 8.31 -4.66
CA LEU A 45 9.81 7.72 -4.74
C LEU A 45 8.83 8.60 -5.51
N GLN A 46 7.87 7.95 -6.16
CA GLN A 46 6.65 8.57 -6.65
C GLN A 46 5.46 7.98 -5.90
N VAL A 47 4.50 8.83 -5.55
CA VAL A 47 3.35 8.44 -4.75
C VAL A 47 2.06 8.79 -5.47
N MET A 48 1.10 7.90 -5.39
CA MET A 48 -0.28 8.15 -5.83
C MET A 48 -1.19 7.97 -4.63
N PRO A 49 -1.57 9.05 -3.93
CA PRO A 49 -2.52 8.96 -2.83
C PRO A 49 -3.88 8.47 -3.32
N LEU A 50 -4.46 7.49 -2.62
CA LEU A 50 -5.75 6.93 -2.98
C LEU A 50 -6.85 7.32 -1.99
N HIS A 51 -6.53 7.31 -0.69
CA HIS A 51 -7.48 7.68 0.35
C HIS A 51 -6.77 7.99 1.66
N GLU A 52 -7.33 8.87 2.46
CA GLU A 52 -6.90 9.11 3.84
C GLU A 52 -8.10 9.35 4.75
N PHE A 53 -7.97 8.93 5.97
CA PHE A 53 -8.93 9.19 7.05
C PHE A 53 -8.18 9.21 8.37
N GLU A 54 -8.14 10.38 9.03
CA GLU A 54 -7.36 10.60 10.26
C GLU A 54 -5.90 10.16 10.11
N HIS A 55 -5.50 9.06 10.75
CA HIS A 55 -4.14 8.52 10.68
C HIS A 55 -3.96 7.46 9.59
N GLU A 56 -5.05 7.06 8.94
CA GLU A 56 -4.99 6.05 7.89
C GLU A 56 -4.65 6.68 6.54
N HIS A 57 -3.68 6.10 5.86
CA HIS A 57 -3.29 6.52 4.52
C HIS A 57 -3.19 5.30 3.60
N VAL A 58 -3.81 5.40 2.44
CA VAL A 58 -3.72 4.39 1.38
C VAL A 58 -3.13 5.03 0.14
N ALA A 59 -2.08 4.45 -0.41
CA ALA A 59 -1.40 4.97 -1.58
C ALA A 59 -0.76 3.85 -2.41
N LEU A 60 -0.53 4.13 -3.70
CA LEU A 60 0.48 3.43 -4.45
C LEU A 60 1.82 4.16 -4.29
N VAL A 61 2.88 3.39 -4.16
CA VAL A 61 4.24 3.93 -4.09
C VAL A 61 5.11 3.22 -5.12
N LYS A 62 5.76 4.01 -5.97
CA LYS A 62 6.68 3.52 -6.98
C LYS A 62 8.10 3.80 -6.52
N TRP A 63 8.89 2.74 -6.44
CA TRP A 63 10.28 2.73 -6.05
C TRP A 63 11.14 2.63 -7.30
N PRO A 64 12.00 3.61 -7.59
CA PRO A 64 12.93 3.50 -8.71
C PRO A 64 14.02 2.46 -8.43
N VAL A 65 14.67 2.02 -9.48
CA VAL A 65 15.80 1.07 -9.38
C VAL A 65 16.84 1.54 -8.38
N GLY A 66 17.17 0.70 -7.42
CA GLY A 66 18.23 0.97 -6.45
C GLY A 66 17.84 1.88 -5.28
N GLU A 67 16.58 2.26 -5.15
CA GLU A 67 16.13 3.09 -4.02
C GLU A 67 16.25 2.33 -2.70
N ARG A 68 16.65 3.06 -1.67
CA ARG A 68 16.94 2.47 -0.36
C ARG A 68 16.61 3.46 0.73
N PHE A 69 15.89 3.01 1.76
CA PHE A 69 15.52 3.86 2.88
C PHE A 69 16.29 3.46 4.15
N GLN A 70 16.43 4.45 5.03
CA GLN A 70 16.95 4.21 6.38
C GLN A 70 15.93 3.43 7.22
N PRO A 71 16.38 2.74 8.28
CA PRO A 71 15.47 2.11 9.21
C PRO A 71 14.43 3.11 9.73
N HIS A 72 13.16 2.71 9.69
CA HIS A 72 12.06 3.56 10.13
C HIS A 72 10.90 2.72 10.67
N ARG A 73 9.95 3.38 11.31
CA ARG A 73 8.80 2.75 11.95
C ARG A 73 7.51 3.43 11.50
N HIS A 74 6.43 2.68 11.50
CA HIS A 74 5.12 3.20 11.15
C HIS A 74 4.17 3.20 12.35
N PHE A 75 3.75 4.39 12.79
CA PHE A 75 2.67 4.52 13.76
C PHE A 75 1.39 3.91 13.17
N GLY A 76 0.70 3.06 13.96
CA GLY A 76 -0.48 2.37 13.48
C GLY A 76 -0.20 1.27 12.45
N GLY A 77 1.08 0.85 12.30
CA GLY A 77 1.48 -0.25 11.44
C GLY A 77 1.38 0.01 9.95
N GLU A 78 1.64 -1.05 9.19
CA GLU A 78 1.68 -0.99 7.73
C GLU A 78 1.19 -2.29 7.11
N GLU A 79 0.42 -2.21 6.04
CA GLU A 79 0.15 -3.32 5.13
C GLU A 79 0.66 -2.96 3.74
N ILE A 80 1.32 -3.91 3.09
CA ILE A 80 1.86 -3.77 1.74
C ILE A 80 1.35 -4.92 0.88
N PHE A 81 0.99 -4.59 -0.36
CA PHE A 81 0.80 -5.56 -1.43
C PHE A 81 1.67 -5.20 -2.62
N VAL A 82 2.54 -6.11 -3.04
CA VAL A 82 3.47 -5.88 -4.14
C VAL A 82 2.75 -6.09 -5.47
N LEU A 83 2.59 -5.00 -6.24
CA LEU A 83 1.91 -5.01 -7.53
C LEU A 83 2.84 -5.38 -8.68
N SER A 84 4.09 -4.94 -8.63
CA SER A 84 5.12 -5.26 -9.63
C SER A 84 6.51 -5.13 -9.02
N GLY A 85 7.49 -5.80 -9.61
CA GLY A 85 8.85 -5.83 -9.08
C GLY A 85 8.99 -6.72 -7.86
N THR A 86 10.01 -6.46 -7.06
CA THR A 86 10.32 -7.19 -5.82
C THR A 86 10.70 -6.20 -4.73
N PHE A 87 9.89 -6.15 -3.69
CA PHE A 87 10.16 -5.34 -2.50
C PHE A 87 11.07 -6.14 -1.56
N LYS A 88 12.00 -5.48 -0.90
CA LYS A 88 12.98 -6.13 -0.04
C LYS A 88 13.16 -5.37 1.26
N ASP A 89 13.50 -6.10 2.31
CA ASP A 89 13.96 -5.55 3.58
C ASP A 89 14.95 -6.52 4.24
N GLU A 90 15.35 -6.25 5.48
CA GLU A 90 16.28 -7.08 6.26
C GLU A 90 15.76 -8.49 6.55
N HIS A 91 14.45 -8.71 6.38
CA HIS A 91 13.81 -9.99 6.68
C HIS A 91 13.63 -10.87 5.44
N GLY A 92 13.69 -10.30 4.23
CA GLY A 92 13.55 -11.10 3.03
C GLY A 92 13.23 -10.34 1.76
N GLU A 93 12.83 -11.10 0.75
CA GLU A 93 12.46 -10.63 -0.57
C GLU A 93 11.00 -10.98 -0.84
N TYR A 94 10.26 -10.01 -1.37
CA TYR A 94 8.82 -10.10 -1.54
C TYR A 94 8.47 -9.79 -3.01
N PRO A 95 8.30 -10.84 -3.83
CA PRO A 95 7.98 -10.66 -5.25
C PRO A 95 6.52 -10.21 -5.45
N LYS A 96 6.18 -9.90 -6.70
CA LYS A 96 4.83 -9.58 -7.14
C LYS A 96 3.78 -10.49 -6.49
N HIS A 97 2.69 -9.87 -6.00
CA HIS A 97 1.56 -10.51 -5.33
C HIS A 97 1.85 -11.00 -3.90
N THR A 98 2.94 -10.59 -3.29
CA THR A 98 3.15 -10.79 -1.85
C THR A 98 2.35 -9.77 -1.06
N TRP A 99 1.61 -10.23 -0.05
CA TRP A 99 0.96 -9.38 0.94
C TRP A 99 1.73 -9.46 2.25
N MET A 100 1.93 -8.30 2.88
CA MET A 100 2.69 -8.16 4.11
C MET A 100 1.90 -7.34 5.12
N ARG A 101 2.05 -7.67 6.38
CA ARG A 101 1.46 -6.91 7.49
C ARG A 101 2.51 -6.72 8.58
N SER A 102 2.77 -5.48 8.90
CA SER A 102 3.76 -5.08 9.91
C SER A 102 3.04 -4.33 11.04
N PRO A 103 3.07 -4.82 12.29
CA PRO A 103 2.31 -4.22 13.39
C PRO A 103 2.81 -2.83 13.76
N HIS A 104 2.04 -2.16 14.63
CA HIS A 104 2.38 -0.84 15.15
C HIS A 104 3.83 -0.77 15.63
N MET A 105 4.55 0.26 15.16
CA MET A 105 5.95 0.56 15.51
C MET A 105 6.98 -0.51 15.17
N SER A 106 6.63 -1.53 14.37
CA SER A 106 7.65 -2.41 13.80
C SER A 106 8.60 -1.63 12.93
N GLU A 107 9.87 -2.03 12.98
CA GLU A 107 10.94 -1.35 12.26
C GLU A 107 11.39 -2.16 11.05
N HIS A 108 11.67 -1.47 9.97
CA HIS A 108 12.30 -2.07 8.79
C HIS A 108 13.16 -1.05 8.04
N PHE A 109 14.06 -1.54 7.18
CA PHE A 109 14.78 -0.69 6.22
C PHE A 109 14.59 -1.25 4.81
N PRO A 110 13.56 -0.80 4.12
CA PRO A 110 13.20 -1.32 2.81
C PRO A 110 14.13 -0.79 1.72
N TYR A 111 14.28 -1.62 0.69
CA TYR A 111 15.03 -1.28 -0.52
C TYR A 111 14.52 -2.09 -1.71
N VAL A 112 14.89 -1.68 -2.91
CA VAL A 112 14.60 -2.39 -4.14
C VAL A 112 15.83 -2.41 -5.06
N GLU A 113 15.94 -3.45 -5.88
CA GLU A 113 17.00 -3.58 -6.90
C GLU A 113 16.45 -3.40 -8.31
N GLU A 114 15.15 -3.46 -8.47
CA GLU A 114 14.41 -3.16 -9.71
C GLU A 114 13.26 -2.21 -9.41
N GLU A 115 12.69 -1.56 -10.43
CA GLU A 115 11.51 -0.73 -10.23
C GLU A 115 10.40 -1.56 -9.62
N THR A 116 9.82 -1.08 -8.51
CA THR A 116 8.83 -1.81 -7.74
C THR A 116 7.66 -0.90 -7.41
N VAL A 117 6.44 -1.39 -7.61
CA VAL A 117 5.22 -0.69 -7.24
C VAL A 117 4.52 -1.48 -6.15
N ILE A 118 4.19 -0.79 -5.07
CA ILE A 118 3.46 -1.36 -3.94
C ILE A 118 2.17 -0.59 -3.68
N LEU A 119 1.13 -1.30 -3.25
CA LEU A 119 -0.03 -0.72 -2.59
C LEU A 119 0.28 -0.74 -1.09
N VAL A 120 0.21 0.42 -0.44
CA VAL A 120 0.52 0.55 0.98
C VAL A 120 -0.64 1.17 1.74
N LYS A 121 -0.95 0.63 2.91
CA LYS A 121 -1.86 1.23 3.88
C LYS A 121 -1.16 1.34 5.21
N THR A 122 -1.16 2.54 5.80
CA THR A 122 -0.52 2.81 7.09
C THR A 122 -1.51 3.42 8.08
N GLY A 123 -1.20 3.29 9.37
CA GLY A 123 -1.92 4.01 10.43
C GLY A 123 -3.22 3.34 10.90
N HIS A 124 -3.55 2.15 10.42
CA HIS A 124 -4.86 1.51 10.63
C HIS A 124 -4.84 0.29 11.55
N LEU A 125 -3.66 -0.15 11.97
CA LEU A 125 -3.53 -1.33 12.82
C LEU A 125 -3.62 -0.96 14.30
N PRO A 126 -4.04 -1.90 15.16
CA PRO A 126 -4.10 -1.65 16.60
C PRO A 126 -2.76 -1.17 17.17
N LEU A 127 -2.83 -0.28 18.15
CA LEU A 127 -1.65 0.32 18.78
C LEU A 127 -1.06 -0.55 19.89
N ASP A 128 -1.79 -1.56 20.34
CA ASP A 128 -1.46 -2.46 21.43
C ASP A 128 -1.38 -3.95 20.99
#